data_4e404fe5a5af00086375d4ef2c325283
#
_entry.id   4e404fe5a5af00086375d4ef2c325283
#
_cell.length_a   1.000
_cell.length_b   1.000
_cell.length_c   1.000
_cell.angle_alpha   90.00
_cell.angle_beta   90.00
_cell.angle_gamma   90.00
#
_symmetry.space_group_name_H-M   'P 1'
#
loop_
_entity.id
_entity.type
_entity.pdbx_description
1 polymer ?
#
loop_
_entity_poly.entity_id
_entity_poly.type
_entity_poly.pdbx_seq_one_letter_code
_entity_poly.pdbx_strand_id
1 'polypeptide(L)'
;MRVSGWRGRYVLFQPDVLFRVFNYINRDCMKMKYFTLLFFCSLFVGCSDETSTSSVNNQNQQARDTIDNGDDNSWVLIFADEFNIDGAVDSKKWNYTPRGDVAHAYYYKPNDTSVVWCEDGLLNLKFMKDETDPRGYKSGSIRTDGGKFDFTYGKVEVKAKFSSGDGSWPAIWMMPASSKYGGWPASGEIDIMEHIKDLDVAVQTVHTTGTEQKTYPFGHSGSKFKQGEWNIWGIEWNDKKIDFMVNGEVCATYYNKGLGAVQWPFDIPFFLILNVAGGKGMAGPINEKNLPF
;
A
#
# COMPACT_ATOMS: atom_id res chain seq x y z
N MET A 1 15.91 -0.68 39.35
CA MET A 1 16.25 -1.87 38.58
C MET A 1 15.00 -2.33 37.85
N ARG A 2 14.82 -1.88 36.61
CA ARG A 2 13.72 -2.33 35.75
C ARG A 2 14.27 -3.32 34.75
N VAL A 3 13.79 -4.52 34.76
CA VAL A 3 14.14 -5.56 33.80
C VAL A 3 13.25 -5.36 32.59
N SER A 4 13.81 -4.82 31.52
CA SER A 4 13.20 -4.73 30.20
C SER A 4 13.48 -6.03 29.47
N GLY A 5 12.49 -6.86 29.30
CA GLY A 5 12.62 -8.14 28.65
C GLY A 5 11.37 -8.56 27.88
N TRP A 6 10.91 -7.74 26.96
CA TRP A 6 9.95 -8.20 25.95
C TRP A 6 10.56 -8.00 24.56
N ARG A 7 11.12 -9.07 24.02
CA ARG A 7 11.49 -9.14 22.60
C ARG A 7 10.33 -9.79 21.85
N GLY A 8 9.28 -9.01 21.59
CA GLY A 8 8.29 -9.39 20.59
C GLY A 8 8.85 -9.15 19.18
N ARG A 9 8.70 -10.10 18.27
CA ARG A 9 9.04 -9.95 16.85
C ARG A 9 7.74 -9.64 16.09
N TYR A 10 7.64 -8.46 15.45
CA TYR A 10 6.45 -8.01 14.74
C TYR A 10 6.83 -7.26 13.47
N VAL A 11 5.91 -7.18 12.52
CA VAL A 11 5.97 -6.15 11.49
C VAL A 11 5.41 -4.88 12.08
N LEU A 12 6.22 -3.83 12.17
CA LEU A 12 5.86 -2.55 12.77
C LEU A 12 5.90 -1.44 11.72
N PHE A 13 4.98 -0.49 11.84
CA PHE A 13 4.89 0.71 11.04
C PHE A 13 4.92 1.95 11.98
N GLN A 14 5.82 2.93 11.77
CA GLN A 14 6.15 4.01 12.74
C GLN A 14 5.59 5.40 12.41
N PRO A 15 5.36 6.34 13.39
CA PRO A 15 4.59 7.58 13.22
C PRO A 15 5.13 8.69 12.30
N ASP A 16 6.41 8.79 11.99
CA ASP A 16 6.94 10.01 11.35
C ASP A 16 6.90 10.05 9.81
N VAL A 17 6.63 8.98 9.13
CA VAL A 17 6.29 8.87 7.69
C VAL A 17 5.65 7.51 7.46
N LEU A 18 4.33 7.42 7.44
CA LEU A 18 3.70 6.14 7.63
C LEU A 18 3.21 5.49 6.39
N PHE A 19 2.15 5.93 5.90
CA PHE A 19 1.52 5.41 4.72
C PHE A 19 0.99 6.59 3.94
N ARG A 20 1.61 6.91 2.81
CA ARG A 20 1.25 8.07 2.01
C ARG A 20 1.09 7.68 0.55
N VAL A 21 0.02 8.14 -0.05
CA VAL A 21 -0.19 8.09 -1.49
C VAL A 21 -0.34 9.50 -2.02
N PHE A 22 0.45 9.82 -3.03
CA PHE A 22 0.46 11.13 -3.67
C PHE A 22 0.00 10.99 -5.10
N ASN A 23 -0.74 11.98 -5.58
CA ASN A 23 -1.04 12.13 -6.99
C ASN A 23 -0.28 13.33 -7.56
N TYR A 24 0.11 13.20 -8.81
CA TYR A 24 0.83 14.23 -9.54
C TYR A 24 -0.18 15.24 -10.12
N ILE A 25 -0.05 16.52 -9.79
CA ILE A 25 -0.86 17.57 -10.39
C ILE A 25 0.00 18.38 -11.35
N ASN A 26 -0.31 18.25 -12.63
CA ASN A 26 0.16 19.20 -13.65
C ASN A 26 -0.68 20.46 -13.59
N ARG A 27 -0.15 21.56 -13.06
CA ARG A 27 -0.82 22.85 -12.92
C ARG A 27 -1.20 23.49 -14.28
N ASP A 28 -0.51 23.12 -15.36
CA ASP A 28 -0.87 23.61 -16.70
C ASP A 28 -2.22 23.10 -17.17
N CYS A 29 -2.61 21.89 -16.77
CA CYS A 29 -3.92 21.34 -17.06
C CYS A 29 -5.05 22.04 -16.27
N MET A 30 -4.75 22.60 -15.08
CA MET A 30 -5.71 23.38 -14.30
C MET A 30 -5.90 24.80 -14.86
N LYS A 31 -4.84 25.47 -15.33
CA LYS A 31 -4.95 26.79 -15.99
C LYS A 31 -5.85 26.75 -17.23
N MET A 32 -5.77 25.67 -18.02
CA MET A 32 -6.67 25.48 -19.17
C MET A 32 -8.15 25.28 -18.79
N LYS A 33 -8.44 24.58 -17.68
CA LYS A 33 -9.83 24.41 -17.21
C LYS A 33 -10.46 25.70 -16.69
N TYR A 34 -9.68 26.57 -16.06
CA TYR A 34 -10.17 27.87 -15.61
C TYR A 34 -10.35 28.87 -16.76
N PHE A 35 -9.56 28.78 -17.83
CA PHE A 35 -9.70 29.65 -19.00
C PHE A 35 -10.96 29.32 -19.82
N THR A 36 -11.37 28.07 -19.86
CA THR A 36 -12.60 27.64 -20.55
C THR A 36 -13.86 27.95 -19.74
N LEU A 37 -13.78 28.06 -18.41
CA LEU A 37 -14.93 28.44 -17.57
C LEU A 37 -15.20 29.93 -17.51
N LEU A 38 -14.19 30.78 -17.75
CA LEU A 38 -14.36 32.25 -17.75
C LEU A 38 -15.00 32.84 -19.03
N PHE A 39 -15.07 32.04 -20.11
CA PHE A 39 -15.67 32.51 -21.37
C PHE A 39 -17.20 32.26 -21.48
N PHE A 40 -17.79 31.52 -20.50
CA PHE A 40 -19.23 31.23 -20.51
C PHE A 40 -20.06 32.01 -19.46
N CYS A 41 -19.45 32.92 -18.69
CA CYS A 41 -20.13 33.61 -17.58
C CYS A 41 -20.41 35.11 -17.82
N SER A 42 -20.45 35.58 -19.09
CA SER A 42 -20.70 37.01 -19.41
C SER A 42 -22.03 37.29 -20.13
N LEU A 43 -23.08 36.54 -19.80
CA LEU A 43 -24.44 36.93 -20.22
C LEU A 43 -25.45 36.39 -19.19
N PHE A 44 -25.66 37.16 -18.10
CA PHE A 44 -26.95 37.35 -17.41
C PHE A 44 -26.72 38.25 -16.19
N VAL A 45 -27.09 39.53 -16.39
CA VAL A 45 -27.28 40.53 -15.32
C VAL A 45 -28.71 40.39 -14.84
N GLY A 46 -28.90 40.21 -13.54
CA GLY A 46 -30.24 40.30 -12.93
C GLY A 46 -30.10 40.24 -11.40
N CYS A 47 -30.29 41.40 -10.78
CA CYS A 47 -30.31 41.67 -9.33
C CYS A 47 -31.36 40.88 -8.57
N SER A 48 -31.02 40.44 -7.32
CA SER A 48 -31.76 40.82 -6.10
C SER A 48 -31.12 40.22 -4.86
N ASP A 49 -30.93 41.03 -3.84
CA ASP A 49 -30.52 40.73 -2.48
C ASP A 49 -31.50 39.77 -1.79
N GLU A 50 -30.97 38.89 -0.95
CA GLU A 50 -31.45 38.70 0.41
C GLU A 50 -30.49 37.79 1.24
N THR A 51 -30.22 38.27 2.43
CA THR A 51 -29.46 37.71 3.54
C THR A 51 -30.14 36.49 4.14
N SER A 52 -29.37 35.38 4.38
CA SER A 52 -29.59 34.56 5.56
C SER A 52 -28.35 33.73 5.89
N THR A 53 -27.88 33.98 7.08
CA THR A 53 -26.86 33.25 7.82
C THR A 53 -27.30 31.81 8.14
N SER A 54 -26.50 30.81 7.77
CA SER A 54 -26.50 29.54 8.49
C SER A 54 -25.11 28.93 8.48
N SER A 55 -24.61 28.79 9.69
CA SER A 55 -23.40 28.09 10.08
C SER A 55 -23.43 26.63 9.62
N VAL A 56 -22.51 26.25 8.74
CA VAL A 56 -22.20 24.83 8.48
C VAL A 56 -20.74 24.57 8.82
N ASN A 57 -20.58 23.61 9.69
CA ASN A 57 -19.39 23.17 10.39
C ASN A 57 -18.14 22.98 9.51
N ASN A 58 -17.07 23.66 9.93
CA ASN A 58 -15.69 23.37 9.62
C ASN A 58 -15.27 22.05 10.29
N GLN A 59 -15.25 20.95 9.54
CA GLN A 59 -14.53 19.74 9.93
C GLN A 59 -13.98 18.94 8.72
N ASN A 60 -13.42 19.61 7.73
CA ASN A 60 -12.66 18.94 6.67
C ASN A 60 -11.51 19.82 6.14
N GLN A 61 -10.75 20.41 7.03
CA GLN A 61 -9.62 21.27 6.68
C GLN A 61 -8.35 20.85 7.45
N GLN A 62 -8.02 19.55 7.37
CA GLN A 62 -6.72 19.05 7.82
C GLN A 62 -6.08 18.21 6.73
N ALA A 63 -4.84 18.58 6.42
CA ALA A 63 -3.87 17.98 5.50
C ALA A 63 -4.02 18.35 4.01
N ARG A 64 -3.80 19.62 3.68
CA ARG A 64 -3.20 20.01 2.41
C ARG A 64 -1.78 20.51 2.70
N ASP A 65 -0.91 19.61 3.09
CA ASP A 65 0.52 19.91 3.08
C ASP A 65 1.02 19.79 1.63
N THR A 66 1.01 20.90 0.93
CA THR A 66 1.73 21.04 -0.33
C THR A 66 3.21 21.20 0.00
N ILE A 67 4.01 20.20 -0.30
CA ILE A 67 5.46 20.38 -0.37
C ILE A 67 5.71 21.16 -1.66
N ASP A 68 5.74 22.48 -1.55
CA ASP A 68 6.06 23.40 -2.64
C ASP A 68 7.59 23.45 -2.80
N ASN A 69 8.12 22.64 -3.69
CA ASN A 69 9.55 22.61 -4.03
C ASN A 69 9.89 23.57 -5.18
N GLY A 70 9.03 24.53 -5.52
CA GLY A 70 9.31 25.56 -6.53
C GLY A 70 9.32 25.10 -7.98
N ASP A 71 9.13 23.81 -8.27
CA ASP A 71 8.89 23.28 -9.61
C ASP A 71 7.37 23.20 -9.87
N ASP A 72 6.96 23.45 -11.12
CA ASP A 72 5.53 23.42 -11.56
C ASP A 72 4.86 22.03 -11.41
N ASN A 73 5.58 21.06 -10.85
CA ASN A 73 5.19 19.67 -10.65
C ASN A 73 5.14 19.34 -9.15
N SER A 74 3.97 19.50 -8.52
CA SER A 74 3.80 19.19 -7.09
C SER A 74 3.06 17.86 -6.87
N TRP A 75 3.55 17.07 -5.91
CA TRP A 75 2.84 15.91 -5.37
C TRP A 75 1.76 16.38 -4.39
N VAL A 76 0.54 15.85 -4.53
CA VAL A 76 -0.55 16.10 -3.60
C VAL A 76 -0.87 14.83 -2.84
N LEU A 77 -0.86 14.91 -1.52
CA LEU A 77 -1.26 13.82 -0.65
C LEU A 77 -2.77 13.53 -0.84
N ILE A 78 -3.11 12.31 -1.25
CA ILE A 78 -4.48 11.88 -1.50
C ILE A 78 -4.98 10.82 -0.52
N PHE A 79 -4.07 10.13 0.16
CA PHE A 79 -4.37 9.16 1.20
C PHE A 79 -3.20 9.06 2.18
N ALA A 80 -3.51 9.01 3.48
CA ALA A 80 -2.55 8.71 4.53
C ALA A 80 -3.22 8.00 5.70
N ASP A 81 -2.45 7.19 6.40
CA ASP A 81 -2.80 6.68 7.71
C ASP A 81 -1.56 6.62 8.61
N GLU A 82 -1.64 7.33 9.71
CA GLU A 82 -0.58 7.43 10.71
C GLU A 82 -0.83 6.45 11.89
N PHE A 83 -1.89 5.65 11.83
CA PHE A 83 -2.30 4.65 12.83
C PHE A 83 -2.30 5.16 14.28
N ASN A 84 -2.62 6.44 14.48
CA ASN A 84 -2.51 7.17 15.77
C ASN A 84 -3.61 6.82 16.79
N ILE A 85 -4.57 5.98 16.45
CA ILE A 85 -5.66 5.57 17.33
C ILE A 85 -5.44 4.11 17.70
N ASP A 86 -5.18 3.85 18.97
CA ASP A 86 -4.98 2.50 19.49
C ASP A 86 -6.21 1.62 19.31
N GLY A 87 -5.98 0.34 19.08
CA GLY A 87 -7.01 -0.67 18.91
C GLY A 87 -7.16 -1.18 17.48
N ALA A 88 -8.38 -1.26 16.98
CA ALA A 88 -8.65 -1.73 15.61
C ALA A 88 -8.26 -0.67 14.59
N VAL A 89 -7.90 -1.10 13.36
CA VAL A 89 -7.66 -0.18 12.24
C VAL A 89 -8.92 0.62 11.89
N ASP A 90 -8.74 1.83 11.36
CA ASP A 90 -9.86 2.67 10.91
C ASP A 90 -10.63 1.98 9.79
N SER A 91 -11.85 1.54 10.09
CA SER A 91 -12.73 0.85 9.16
C SER A 91 -13.20 1.72 7.98
N LYS A 92 -12.98 3.04 8.01
CA LYS A 92 -13.21 3.93 6.87
C LYS A 92 -12.10 3.85 5.84
N LYS A 93 -10.89 3.47 6.25
CA LYS A 93 -9.70 3.36 5.41
C LYS A 93 -9.36 1.92 5.04
N TRP A 94 -9.60 0.97 5.95
CA TRP A 94 -9.13 -0.40 5.84
C TRP A 94 -10.23 -1.43 5.98
N ASN A 95 -10.11 -2.49 5.21
CA ASN A 95 -10.79 -3.76 5.41
C ASN A 95 -9.77 -4.81 5.88
N TYR A 96 -10.21 -5.77 6.68
CA TYR A 96 -9.42 -6.97 6.91
C TYR A 96 -9.46 -7.86 5.68
N THR A 97 -8.33 -8.44 5.29
CA THR A 97 -8.30 -9.39 4.17
C THR A 97 -9.03 -10.67 4.58
N PRO A 98 -10.03 -11.13 3.82
CA PRO A 98 -10.69 -12.40 4.09
C PRO A 98 -9.72 -13.58 3.87
N ARG A 99 -10.06 -14.71 4.43
CA ARG A 99 -9.37 -15.96 4.10
C ARG A 99 -9.54 -16.28 2.63
N GLY A 100 -8.42 -16.60 1.97
CA GLY A 100 -8.41 -16.98 0.57
C GLY A 100 -8.24 -18.48 0.37
N ASP A 101 -8.26 -18.91 -0.88
CA ASP A 101 -8.04 -20.30 -1.28
C ASP A 101 -6.55 -20.64 -1.46
N VAL A 102 -5.69 -19.62 -1.53
CA VAL A 102 -4.24 -19.80 -1.60
C VAL A 102 -3.66 -20.10 -0.22
N ALA A 103 -2.69 -20.99 -0.15
CA ALA A 103 -2.20 -21.56 1.10
C ALA A 103 -1.72 -20.52 2.14
N HIS A 104 -1.09 -19.42 1.71
CA HIS A 104 -0.64 -18.36 2.60
C HIS A 104 -1.81 -17.51 3.16
N ALA A 105 -2.91 -17.34 2.41
CA ALA A 105 -4.09 -16.59 2.84
C ALA A 105 -5.01 -17.39 3.79
N TYR A 106 -4.81 -18.68 3.94
CA TYR A 106 -5.55 -19.47 4.92
C TYR A 106 -5.32 -19.03 6.36
N TYR A 107 -4.21 -18.39 6.62
CA TYR A 107 -3.84 -17.94 7.96
C TYR A 107 -4.47 -16.60 8.33
N TYR A 108 -5.02 -15.85 7.38
CA TYR A 108 -5.63 -14.55 7.66
C TYR A 108 -6.85 -14.69 8.56
N LYS A 109 -6.86 -13.89 9.63
CA LYS A 109 -7.91 -13.88 10.64
C LYS A 109 -8.59 -12.51 10.65
N PRO A 110 -9.70 -12.33 9.92
CA PRO A 110 -10.43 -11.06 9.87
C PRO A 110 -10.91 -10.64 11.27
N ASN A 111 -10.82 -9.34 11.57
CA ASN A 111 -11.27 -8.72 12.81
C ASN A 111 -10.62 -9.29 14.10
N ASP A 112 -9.46 -9.94 13.99
CA ASP A 112 -8.73 -10.47 15.14
C ASP A 112 -7.61 -9.49 15.57
N THR A 113 -7.86 -8.73 16.62
CA THR A 113 -6.90 -7.75 17.16
C THR A 113 -5.66 -8.39 17.79
N SER A 114 -5.59 -9.70 17.91
CA SER A 114 -4.36 -10.38 18.33
C SER A 114 -3.35 -10.53 17.19
N VAL A 115 -3.75 -10.28 15.95
CA VAL A 115 -2.89 -10.33 14.75
C VAL A 115 -2.90 -9.05 13.92
N VAL A 116 -3.88 -8.14 14.16
CA VAL A 116 -3.93 -6.80 13.54
C VAL A 116 -4.40 -5.81 14.58
N TRP A 117 -3.54 -4.86 14.98
CA TRP A 117 -3.92 -3.79 15.90
C TRP A 117 -3.05 -2.56 15.72
N CYS A 118 -3.56 -1.41 16.13
CA CYS A 118 -2.81 -0.16 16.26
C CYS A 118 -2.44 0.07 17.73
N GLU A 119 -1.20 0.47 17.97
CA GLU A 119 -0.69 0.77 19.32
C GLU A 119 0.51 1.71 19.21
N ASP A 120 0.52 2.75 20.03
CA ASP A 120 1.60 3.75 20.07
C ASP A 120 1.95 4.36 18.69
N GLY A 121 0.92 4.65 17.88
CA GLY A 121 1.08 5.18 16.53
C GLY A 121 1.66 4.18 15.53
N LEU A 122 1.51 2.90 15.76
CA LEU A 122 2.01 1.82 14.91
C LEU A 122 0.88 0.89 14.50
N LEU A 123 0.84 0.52 13.21
CA LEU A 123 0.13 -0.68 12.80
C LEU A 123 1.01 -1.90 13.10
N ASN A 124 0.43 -2.87 13.78
CA ASN A 124 1.06 -4.14 14.07
C ASN A 124 0.36 -5.25 13.28
N LEU A 125 1.14 -6.01 12.52
CA LEU A 125 0.70 -7.22 11.85
C LEU A 125 1.51 -8.40 12.39
N LYS A 126 0.83 -9.49 12.75
CA LYS A 126 1.46 -10.64 13.38
C LYS A 126 1.07 -11.94 12.69
N PHE A 127 2.03 -12.84 12.58
CA PHE A 127 1.83 -14.25 12.26
C PHE A 127 2.17 -15.10 13.50
N MET A 128 1.24 -15.93 13.93
CA MET A 128 1.42 -16.71 15.15
C MET A 128 0.71 -18.05 15.12
N LYS A 129 1.07 -18.94 16.06
CA LYS A 129 0.37 -20.18 16.32
C LYS A 129 -1.06 -19.91 16.82
N ASP A 130 -2.00 -20.70 16.36
CA ASP A 130 -3.39 -20.72 16.83
C ASP A 130 -3.87 -22.15 16.95
N GLU A 131 -3.82 -22.71 18.16
CA GLU A 131 -4.20 -24.09 18.43
C GLU A 131 -5.70 -24.33 18.27
N THR A 132 -6.49 -23.26 18.22
CA THR A 132 -7.96 -23.33 18.02
C THR A 132 -8.32 -23.41 16.54
N ASP A 133 -7.40 -23.09 15.64
CA ASP A 133 -7.61 -23.18 14.20
C ASP A 133 -7.08 -24.52 13.66
N PRO A 134 -7.87 -25.27 12.87
CA PRO A 134 -7.44 -26.55 12.29
C PRO A 134 -6.13 -26.48 11.48
N ARG A 135 -5.75 -25.29 11.03
CA ARG A 135 -4.50 -25.06 10.29
C ARG A 135 -3.31 -24.76 11.20
N GLY A 136 -3.54 -24.60 12.50
CA GLY A 136 -2.53 -24.37 13.51
C GLY A 136 -1.97 -22.95 13.59
N TYR A 137 -2.40 -22.03 12.69
CA TYR A 137 -1.84 -20.69 12.59
C TYR A 137 -2.88 -19.62 12.24
N LYS A 138 -2.55 -18.37 12.59
CA LYS A 138 -3.26 -17.17 12.16
C LYS A 138 -2.29 -16.03 11.85
N SER A 139 -2.69 -15.12 10.97
CA SER A 139 -1.90 -13.95 10.60
C SER A 139 -2.76 -12.73 10.27
N GLY A 140 -2.13 -11.55 10.32
CA GLY A 140 -2.75 -10.27 10.03
C GLY A 140 -2.62 -9.87 8.58
N SER A 141 -3.70 -9.31 8.02
CA SER A 141 -3.72 -8.67 6.71
C SER A 141 -4.83 -7.64 6.62
N ILE A 142 -4.51 -6.46 6.09
CA ILE A 142 -5.46 -5.38 5.82
C ILE A 142 -5.31 -4.88 4.39
N ARG A 143 -6.38 -4.28 3.85
CA ARG A 143 -6.41 -3.77 2.49
C ARG A 143 -7.37 -2.59 2.33
N THR A 144 -7.15 -1.77 1.30
CA THR A 144 -7.97 -0.59 1.03
C THR A 144 -9.06 -0.83 -0.01
N ASP A 145 -9.38 -2.07 -0.35
CA ASP A 145 -10.40 -2.44 -1.33
C ASP A 145 -11.84 -2.11 -0.90
N GLY A 146 -12.80 -2.45 -1.74
CA GLY A 146 -14.23 -2.31 -1.45
C GLY A 146 -14.68 -0.86 -1.30
N GLY A 147 -14.06 0.06 -2.06
CA GLY A 147 -14.40 1.47 -2.09
C GLY A 147 -13.80 2.29 -0.95
N LYS A 148 -12.81 1.74 -0.22
CA LYS A 148 -12.07 2.50 0.79
C LYS A 148 -11.10 3.47 0.14
N PHE A 149 -10.16 2.92 -0.65
CA PHE A 149 -9.23 3.70 -1.43
C PHE A 149 -8.60 2.85 -2.54
N ASP A 150 -8.63 3.36 -3.75
CA ASP A 150 -7.87 2.89 -4.89
C ASP A 150 -7.45 4.08 -5.75
N PHE A 151 -6.43 3.93 -6.57
CA PHE A 151 -5.92 5.01 -7.41
C PHE A 151 -5.19 4.46 -8.63
N THR A 152 -5.10 5.30 -9.68
CA THR A 152 -4.29 5.03 -10.87
C THR A 152 -3.23 6.11 -10.97
N TYR A 153 -1.96 5.66 -11.05
CA TYR A 153 -0.78 6.52 -11.10
C TYR A 153 -0.56 7.37 -9.84
N GLY A 154 0.67 7.53 -9.46
CA GLY A 154 1.03 8.28 -8.28
C GLY A 154 2.28 7.73 -7.59
N LYS A 155 2.49 8.14 -6.35
CA LYS A 155 3.58 7.70 -5.50
C LYS A 155 3.00 7.05 -4.24
N VAL A 156 3.58 5.92 -3.85
CA VAL A 156 3.31 5.25 -2.57
C VAL A 156 4.55 5.27 -1.72
N GLU A 157 4.42 5.55 -0.44
CA GLU A 157 5.48 5.41 0.55
C GLU A 157 4.92 4.72 1.80
N VAL A 158 5.59 3.66 2.23
CA VAL A 158 5.25 2.89 3.43
C VAL A 158 6.50 2.72 4.27
N LYS A 159 6.51 3.26 5.48
CA LYS A 159 7.61 3.06 6.42
C LYS A 159 7.32 1.82 7.26
N ALA A 160 8.11 0.79 7.08
CA ALA A 160 7.92 -0.48 7.73
C ALA A 160 9.22 -1.10 8.26
N LYS A 161 9.06 -1.86 9.34
CA LYS A 161 10.07 -2.76 9.89
C LYS A 161 9.43 -4.11 10.13
N PHE A 162 10.13 -5.18 9.80
CA PHE A 162 9.62 -6.52 9.99
C PHE A 162 10.68 -7.43 10.61
N SER A 163 10.23 -8.45 11.31
CA SER A 163 11.04 -9.59 11.72
C SER A 163 11.06 -10.64 10.60
N SER A 164 12.09 -11.44 10.59
CA SER A 164 12.32 -12.47 9.58
C SER A 164 12.67 -13.82 10.23
N GLY A 165 12.55 -14.86 9.46
CA GLY A 165 12.88 -16.23 9.85
C GLY A 165 12.23 -17.24 8.91
N ASP A 166 12.63 -18.51 9.02
CA ASP A 166 12.04 -19.58 8.21
C ASP A 166 10.53 -19.62 8.34
N GLY A 167 9.85 -19.52 7.23
CA GLY A 167 8.40 -19.51 7.14
C GLY A 167 7.77 -18.10 7.14
N SER A 168 8.52 -17.01 7.30
CA SER A 168 7.97 -15.65 7.24
C SER A 168 7.88 -15.10 5.81
N TRP A 169 6.84 -14.27 5.57
CA TRP A 169 6.60 -13.61 4.29
C TRP A 169 5.77 -12.32 4.48
N PRO A 170 6.36 -11.26 5.04
CA PRO A 170 5.73 -9.94 5.04
C PRO A 170 5.72 -9.33 3.65
N ALA A 171 4.63 -8.60 3.31
CA ALA A 171 4.47 -7.96 2.02
C ALA A 171 3.72 -6.62 2.10
N ILE A 172 4.11 -5.72 1.20
CA ILE A 172 3.46 -4.46 0.85
C ILE A 172 3.21 -4.52 -0.64
N TRP A 173 1.96 -4.58 -1.07
CA TRP A 173 1.61 -4.88 -2.44
C TRP A 173 0.26 -4.30 -2.87
N MET A 174 -0.08 -4.41 -4.13
CA MET A 174 -1.28 -3.82 -4.71
C MET A 174 -1.96 -4.78 -5.68
N MET A 175 -3.28 -4.80 -5.63
CA MET A 175 -4.13 -5.53 -6.56
C MET A 175 -5.07 -4.59 -7.31
N PRO A 176 -5.50 -4.96 -8.53
CA PRO A 176 -6.42 -4.15 -9.31
C PRO A 176 -7.81 -4.08 -8.66
N ALA A 177 -8.42 -2.90 -8.64
CA ALA A 177 -9.78 -2.70 -8.13
C ALA A 177 -10.85 -3.33 -9.02
N SER A 178 -10.50 -3.71 -10.25
CA SER A 178 -11.39 -4.40 -11.19
C SER A 178 -10.65 -5.40 -12.07
N SER A 179 -11.34 -6.43 -12.52
CA SER A 179 -10.78 -7.43 -13.45
C SER A 179 -10.95 -7.00 -14.93
N LYS A 180 -10.62 -5.73 -15.26
CA LYS A 180 -10.80 -5.16 -16.61
C LYS A 180 -10.20 -6.03 -17.72
N TYR A 181 -9.06 -6.64 -17.47
CA TYR A 181 -8.33 -7.47 -18.44
C TYR A 181 -8.46 -8.97 -18.19
N GLY A 182 -9.27 -9.37 -17.21
CA GLY A 182 -9.48 -10.75 -16.77
C GLY A 182 -9.02 -10.99 -15.34
N GLY A 183 -9.18 -12.23 -14.87
CA GLY A 183 -8.68 -12.66 -13.56
C GLY A 183 -7.15 -12.62 -13.48
N TRP A 184 -6.63 -12.82 -12.28
CA TRP A 184 -5.18 -12.88 -12.06
C TRP A 184 -4.51 -13.90 -13.01
N PRO A 185 -3.36 -13.54 -13.63
CA PRO A 185 -2.59 -12.30 -13.48
C PRO A 185 -2.93 -11.22 -14.54
N ALA A 186 -3.99 -11.40 -15.34
CA ALA A 186 -4.27 -10.60 -16.52
C ALA A 186 -4.54 -9.11 -16.22
N SER A 187 -5.13 -8.79 -15.06
CA SER A 187 -5.36 -7.41 -14.64
C SER A 187 -4.22 -6.85 -13.77
N GLY A 188 -3.14 -7.60 -13.58
CA GLY A 188 -1.92 -7.15 -12.92
C GLY A 188 -1.89 -7.37 -11.41
N GLU A 189 -0.67 -7.26 -10.85
CA GLU A 189 -0.32 -7.18 -9.44
C GLU A 189 1.00 -6.42 -9.33
N ILE A 190 1.19 -5.60 -8.29
CA ILE A 190 2.41 -4.83 -8.06
C ILE A 190 2.87 -5.12 -6.63
N ASP A 191 4.01 -5.79 -6.50
CA ASP A 191 4.62 -6.10 -5.20
C ASP A 191 5.70 -5.08 -4.89
N ILE A 192 5.34 -4.09 -4.07
CA ILE A 192 6.24 -2.99 -3.68
C ILE A 192 7.39 -3.53 -2.82
N MET A 193 7.10 -4.48 -1.95
CA MET A 193 8.07 -5.16 -1.12
C MET A 193 7.55 -6.53 -0.71
N GLU A 194 8.35 -7.54 -0.95
CA GLU A 194 8.20 -8.86 -0.33
C GLU A 194 9.51 -9.23 0.34
N HIS A 195 9.44 -9.77 1.56
CA HIS A 195 10.59 -10.33 2.23
C HIS A 195 10.34 -11.79 2.60
N ILE A 196 11.27 -12.65 2.23
CA ILE A 196 11.07 -14.09 2.29
C ILE A 196 12.12 -14.69 3.23
N LYS A 197 11.66 -15.35 4.30
CA LYS A 197 12.50 -15.99 5.30
C LYS A 197 13.43 -14.98 6.00
N ASP A 198 14.72 -15.26 6.00
CA ASP A 198 15.80 -14.47 6.57
C ASP A 198 16.78 -13.97 5.50
N LEU A 199 16.30 -13.83 4.25
CA LEU A 199 17.12 -13.27 3.18
C LEU A 199 17.57 -11.85 3.54
N ASP A 200 18.76 -11.47 3.11
CA ASP A 200 19.31 -10.11 3.29
C ASP A 200 18.86 -9.12 2.22
N VAL A 201 17.91 -9.52 1.40
CA VAL A 201 17.34 -8.75 0.29
C VAL A 201 15.82 -8.82 0.29
N ALA A 202 15.19 -7.75 -0.16
CA ALA A 202 13.77 -7.73 -0.49
C ALA A 202 13.56 -7.96 -1.99
N VAL A 203 12.37 -8.39 -2.35
CA VAL A 203 11.94 -8.67 -3.73
C VAL A 203 10.89 -7.64 -4.13
N GLN A 204 10.99 -7.15 -5.36
CA GLN A 204 9.98 -6.35 -6.05
C GLN A 204 9.52 -7.09 -7.29
N THR A 205 8.21 -7.21 -7.49
CA THR A 205 7.66 -7.99 -8.59
C THR A 205 6.49 -7.26 -9.25
N VAL A 206 6.25 -7.53 -10.52
CA VAL A 206 4.96 -7.32 -11.17
C VAL A 206 4.47 -8.63 -11.76
N HIS A 207 3.18 -8.94 -11.55
CA HIS A 207 2.52 -10.07 -12.18
C HIS A 207 1.61 -9.58 -13.29
N THR A 208 1.83 -10.09 -14.48
CA THR A 208 1.02 -9.87 -15.69
C THR A 208 0.94 -11.18 -16.45
N THR A 209 0.06 -11.27 -17.43
CA THR A 209 0.07 -12.46 -18.31
C THR A 209 1.45 -12.70 -18.91
N GLY A 210 2.15 -11.65 -19.33
CA GLY A 210 3.47 -11.76 -19.95
C GLY A 210 4.58 -12.15 -18.99
N THR A 211 4.54 -11.71 -17.71
CA THR A 211 5.54 -12.11 -16.72
C THR A 211 5.36 -13.58 -16.33
N GLU A 212 4.11 -14.02 -16.10
CA GLU A 212 3.82 -15.41 -15.73
C GLU A 212 4.15 -16.40 -16.87
N GLN A 213 3.90 -16.00 -18.12
CA GLN A 213 4.28 -16.77 -19.29
C GLN A 213 5.78 -16.66 -19.62
N LYS A 214 6.56 -15.88 -18.84
CA LYS A 214 7.98 -15.59 -19.08
C LYS A 214 8.31 -14.95 -20.43
N THR A 215 7.30 -14.38 -21.08
CA THR A 215 7.46 -13.61 -22.32
C THR A 215 8.07 -12.24 -22.05
N TYR A 216 7.67 -11.63 -20.92
CA TYR A 216 8.18 -10.34 -20.44
C TYR A 216 8.52 -10.45 -18.95
N PRO A 217 9.53 -11.24 -18.57
CA PRO A 217 9.84 -11.50 -17.18
C PRO A 217 10.24 -10.22 -16.47
N PHE A 218 9.76 -10.04 -15.25
CA PHE A 218 10.21 -9.03 -14.33
C PHE A 218 10.09 -9.54 -12.89
N GLY A 219 11.19 -9.49 -12.20
CA GLY A 219 11.29 -9.71 -10.77
C GLY A 219 12.67 -9.23 -10.36
N HIS A 220 12.73 -8.34 -9.41
CA HIS A 220 13.97 -7.84 -8.85
C HIS A 220 14.18 -8.45 -7.47
N SER A 221 15.16 -9.31 -7.34
CA SER A 221 15.57 -9.89 -6.07
C SER A 221 16.97 -9.39 -5.71
N GLY A 222 17.07 -8.38 -4.88
CA GLY A 222 18.38 -7.85 -4.53
C GLY A 222 18.38 -6.47 -3.92
N SER A 223 17.20 -5.92 -3.65
CA SER A 223 17.10 -4.65 -2.95
C SER A 223 17.61 -4.80 -1.53
N LYS A 224 18.78 -4.20 -1.28
CA LYS A 224 19.35 -4.17 0.06
C LYS A 224 18.59 -3.18 0.92
N PHE A 225 18.36 -3.56 2.16
CA PHE A 225 17.70 -2.75 3.16
C PHE A 225 18.38 -2.96 4.53
N LYS A 226 18.01 -2.14 5.50
CA LYS A 226 18.54 -2.27 6.86
C LYS A 226 17.68 -3.27 7.63
N GLN A 227 18.16 -4.51 7.76
CA GLN A 227 17.44 -5.56 8.48
C GLN A 227 17.19 -5.18 9.94
N GLY A 228 15.96 -5.43 10.43
CA GLY A 228 15.55 -5.10 11.79
C GLY A 228 15.46 -3.60 12.09
N GLU A 229 15.66 -2.73 11.08
CA GLU A 229 15.48 -1.28 11.17
C GLU A 229 14.27 -0.83 10.34
N TRP A 230 13.90 0.44 10.52
CA TRP A 230 12.89 1.10 9.71
C TRP A 230 13.42 1.41 8.33
N ASN A 231 12.65 1.02 7.31
CA ASN A 231 12.91 1.35 5.91
C ASN A 231 11.65 1.96 5.30
N ILE A 232 11.82 2.82 4.29
CA ILE A 232 10.74 3.37 3.47
C ILE A 232 10.69 2.58 2.17
N TRP A 233 9.56 1.93 1.93
CA TRP A 233 9.27 1.14 0.74
C TRP A 233 8.31 1.93 -0.14
N GLY A 234 8.56 2.00 -1.42
CA GLY A 234 7.70 2.82 -2.27
C GLY A 234 7.76 2.50 -3.74
N ILE A 235 6.84 3.13 -4.46
CA ILE A 235 6.84 3.21 -5.92
C ILE A 235 6.52 4.62 -6.39
N GLU A 236 7.06 4.98 -7.56
CA GLU A 236 6.51 6.01 -8.43
C GLU A 236 5.98 5.35 -9.69
N TRP A 237 4.69 5.55 -9.95
CA TRP A 237 3.97 4.85 -11.00
C TRP A 237 3.24 5.85 -11.89
N ASN A 238 3.48 5.76 -13.20
CA ASN A 238 2.83 6.57 -14.23
C ASN A 238 2.52 5.71 -15.48
N ASP A 239 2.07 6.33 -16.54
CA ASP A 239 1.70 5.64 -17.80
C ASP A 239 2.90 5.01 -18.55
N LYS A 240 4.14 5.32 -18.15
CA LYS A 240 5.37 4.88 -18.82
C LYS A 240 6.15 3.84 -18.04
N LYS A 241 6.09 3.89 -16.70
CA LYS A 241 6.91 3.04 -15.84
C LYS A 241 6.39 2.94 -14.41
N ILE A 242 6.88 1.93 -13.71
CA ILE A 242 6.83 1.79 -12.26
C ILE A 242 8.28 1.75 -11.77
N ASP A 243 8.70 2.78 -11.03
CA ASP A 243 9.97 2.78 -10.30
C ASP A 243 9.73 2.22 -8.91
N PHE A 244 10.46 1.19 -8.51
CA PHE A 244 10.47 0.64 -7.16
C PHE A 244 11.57 1.29 -6.35
N MET A 245 11.29 1.64 -5.11
CA MET A 245 12.18 2.45 -4.28
C MET A 245 12.36 1.86 -2.89
N VAL A 246 13.57 1.96 -2.38
CA VAL A 246 13.92 1.66 -0.99
C VAL A 246 14.66 2.86 -0.41
N ASN A 247 14.14 3.45 0.67
CA ASN A 247 14.72 4.62 1.34
C ASN A 247 14.97 5.81 0.39
N GLY A 248 14.07 6.01 -0.59
CA GLY A 248 14.16 7.09 -1.57
C GLY A 248 15.02 6.78 -2.81
N GLU A 249 15.72 5.66 -2.83
CA GLU A 249 16.57 5.26 -3.95
C GLU A 249 15.83 4.26 -4.87
N VAL A 250 15.84 4.52 -6.18
CA VAL A 250 15.26 3.59 -7.16
C VAL A 250 16.11 2.33 -7.25
N CYS A 251 15.51 1.19 -6.93
CA CYS A 251 16.18 -0.11 -6.98
C CYS A 251 15.84 -0.94 -8.22
N ALA A 252 14.66 -0.73 -8.80
CA ALA A 252 14.21 -1.41 -10.02
C ALA A 252 13.20 -0.56 -10.79
N THR A 253 13.10 -0.76 -12.10
CA THR A 253 12.10 -0.09 -12.94
C THR A 253 11.46 -1.08 -13.90
N TYR A 254 10.12 -1.11 -13.92
CA TYR A 254 9.35 -1.81 -14.93
C TYR A 254 8.76 -0.83 -15.93
N TYR A 255 9.14 -0.98 -17.21
CA TYR A 255 8.74 -0.07 -18.27
C TYR A 255 7.52 -0.56 -19.04
N ASN A 256 6.59 0.35 -19.34
CA ASN A 256 5.56 0.14 -20.35
C ASN A 256 6.20 0.09 -21.75
N LYS A 257 6.13 -1.06 -22.39
CA LYS A 257 6.69 -1.29 -23.74
C LYS A 257 5.67 -1.08 -24.86
N GLY A 258 4.46 -0.63 -24.54
CA GLY A 258 3.38 -0.43 -25.52
C GLY A 258 2.79 -1.72 -26.09
N LEU A 259 2.90 -2.84 -25.38
CA LEU A 259 2.50 -4.16 -25.86
C LEU A 259 1.10 -4.60 -25.35
N GLY A 260 0.33 -3.62 -24.86
CA GLY A 260 -1.03 -3.84 -24.35
C GLY A 260 -1.06 -4.54 -22.99
N ALA A 261 -2.25 -4.95 -22.54
CA ALA A 261 -2.51 -5.47 -21.20
C ALA A 261 -1.73 -6.75 -20.86
N VAL A 262 -1.30 -7.52 -21.86
CA VAL A 262 -0.43 -8.69 -21.63
C VAL A 262 0.86 -8.31 -20.88
N GLN A 263 1.37 -7.10 -21.16
CA GLN A 263 2.59 -6.59 -20.55
C GLN A 263 2.32 -5.43 -19.60
N TRP A 264 1.33 -4.58 -19.88
CA TRP A 264 1.03 -3.38 -19.10
C TRP A 264 -0.46 -3.25 -18.75
N PRO A 265 -0.98 -4.00 -17.78
CA PRO A 265 -2.35 -3.84 -17.30
C PRO A 265 -2.50 -2.73 -16.24
N PHE A 266 -1.49 -1.90 -16.04
CA PHE A 266 -1.36 -0.93 -14.96
C PHE A 266 -1.91 0.46 -15.32
N ASP A 267 -2.98 0.53 -16.11
CA ASP A 267 -3.75 1.74 -16.47
C ASP A 267 -5.17 1.76 -15.85
N ILE A 268 -5.33 1.02 -14.77
CA ILE A 268 -6.57 0.89 -13.99
C ILE A 268 -6.29 1.19 -12.52
N PRO A 269 -7.30 1.48 -11.69
CA PRO A 269 -7.10 1.66 -10.27
C PRO A 269 -6.62 0.39 -9.56
N PHE A 270 -5.69 0.56 -8.63
CA PHE A 270 -5.18 -0.46 -7.73
C PHE A 270 -5.41 -0.06 -6.28
N PHE A 271 -5.71 -1.03 -5.44
CA PHE A 271 -5.81 -0.90 -3.98
C PHE A 271 -4.60 -1.55 -3.30
N LEU A 272 -4.35 -1.15 -2.07
CA LEU A 272 -3.19 -1.57 -1.28
C LEU A 272 -3.52 -2.71 -0.34
N ILE A 273 -2.51 -3.56 -0.10
CA ILE A 273 -2.56 -4.67 0.83
C ILE A 273 -1.28 -4.67 1.67
N LEU A 274 -1.45 -4.79 2.98
CA LEU A 274 -0.38 -4.96 3.95
C LEU A 274 -0.62 -6.26 4.71
N ASN A 275 0.37 -7.14 4.74
CA ASN A 275 0.22 -8.43 5.43
C ASN A 275 1.54 -9.01 5.93
N VAL A 276 1.42 -9.97 6.82
CA VAL A 276 2.45 -10.98 7.06
C VAL A 276 1.87 -12.36 6.73
N ALA A 277 2.33 -12.94 5.63
CA ALA A 277 2.00 -14.31 5.26
C ALA A 277 3.11 -15.27 5.69
N GLY A 278 2.93 -16.56 5.43
CA GLY A 278 3.99 -17.51 5.69
C GLY A 278 3.56 -18.97 5.63
N GLY A 279 4.53 -19.84 5.91
CA GLY A 279 4.31 -21.27 6.10
C GLY A 279 4.14 -22.10 4.85
N LYS A 280 4.10 -21.49 3.65
CA LYS A 280 4.00 -22.17 2.35
C LYS A 280 4.54 -21.29 1.23
N GLY A 281 4.53 -21.80 0.01
CA GLY A 281 5.03 -21.07 -1.15
C GLY A 281 6.51 -20.73 -0.99
N MET A 282 6.89 -19.51 -1.32
CA MET A 282 8.27 -19.02 -1.22
C MET A 282 8.80 -18.99 0.22
N ALA A 283 7.92 -18.80 1.22
CA ALA A 283 8.32 -18.81 2.63
C ALA A 283 8.78 -20.20 3.11
N GLY A 284 8.34 -21.28 2.47
CA GLY A 284 8.62 -22.64 2.92
C GLY A 284 7.93 -23.00 4.25
N PRO A 285 8.34 -24.07 4.92
CA PRO A 285 7.75 -24.49 6.18
C PRO A 285 8.04 -23.49 7.30
N ILE A 286 7.10 -23.37 8.24
CA ILE A 286 7.25 -22.55 9.44
C ILE A 286 8.25 -23.24 10.39
N ASN A 287 9.25 -22.49 10.83
CA ASN A 287 10.02 -22.83 11.99
C ASN A 287 9.39 -22.20 13.23
N GLU A 288 8.68 -22.99 14.03
CA GLU A 288 7.95 -22.50 15.20
C GLU A 288 8.83 -21.79 16.25
N LYS A 289 10.14 -22.02 16.23
CA LYS A 289 11.09 -21.30 17.10
C LYS A 289 11.24 -19.82 16.72
N ASN A 290 10.86 -19.46 15.49
CA ASN A 290 10.94 -18.10 15.01
C ASN A 290 9.65 -17.30 15.27
N LEU A 291 8.56 -17.97 15.68
CA LEU A 291 7.29 -17.33 15.95
C LEU A 291 7.31 -16.49 17.24
N PRO A 292 6.49 -15.43 17.30
CA PRO A 292 5.74 -14.81 16.21
C PRO A 292 6.61 -13.98 15.25
N PHE A 293 6.12 -13.81 14.01
CA PHE A 293 6.67 -12.84 13.07
C PHE A 293 5.91 -11.53 13.14
#